data_9f578f520e610784ac5932e3b037dec6
#
_entry.id   9f578f520e610784ac5932e3b037dec6
#
_cell.length_a   1.000
_cell.length_b   1.000
_cell.length_c   1.000
_cell.angle_alpha   90.00
_cell.angle_beta   90.00
_cell.angle_gamma   90.00
#
_symmetry.space_group_name_H-M   'P 1'
#
loop_
_entity.id
_entity.type
_entity.pdbx_description
1 polymer ?
#
loop_
_entity_poly.entity_id
_entity_poly.type
_entity_poly.pdbx_seq_one_letter_code
_entity_poly.pdbx_strand_id
1 'polypeptide(L)'
;MSASRTGFLAVCGLLAGTTAVWAASVSPDLVKGLRQGGYVLVMRHASSPPIPPVRSAADPENTGLERQLDEKGRKSAEAMGRAFKSLRIPVGEIFSSPTYRAQETIKLAGFGLPKLVGQLGDQGHSMARLNGPGPAAWLKTKVAEMPAAGRDTLIVTHMPNIAAAFANDAEGLQDGETLVFKPDGHGHATLVAKVPIQDWANSVP
;
A
#
# COMPACT_ATOMS: atom_id res chain seq x y z
N MET A 1 72.85 18.06 -29.88
CA MET A 1 71.49 18.57 -29.83
C MET A 1 70.61 17.48 -29.21
N SER A 2 70.38 17.57 -27.93
CA SER A 2 69.60 16.57 -27.13
C SER A 2 68.29 17.19 -26.72
N ALA A 3 67.18 16.59 -27.13
CA ALA A 3 65.84 17.05 -26.76
C ALA A 3 65.30 16.16 -25.64
N SER A 4 65.17 16.77 -24.45
CA SER A 4 64.58 16.17 -23.28
C SER A 4 63.04 16.15 -23.39
N ARG A 5 62.39 14.97 -23.32
CA ARG A 5 60.93 14.81 -23.28
C ARG A 5 60.52 14.62 -21.85
N THR A 6 59.89 15.66 -21.25
CA THR A 6 59.26 15.61 -19.97
C THR A 6 57.85 14.99 -20.10
N GLY A 7 57.66 13.81 -19.54
CA GLY A 7 56.36 13.15 -19.52
C GLY A 7 55.53 13.69 -18.34
N PHE A 8 54.33 14.18 -18.65
CA PHE A 8 53.29 14.57 -17.66
C PHE A 8 52.46 13.33 -17.34
N LEU A 9 52.56 12.83 -16.11
CA LEU A 9 51.63 11.81 -15.59
C LEU A 9 50.37 12.52 -15.06
N ALA A 10 49.27 12.36 -15.79
CA ALA A 10 47.95 12.77 -15.31
C ALA A 10 47.41 11.70 -14.37
N VAL A 11 47.32 12.02 -13.11
CA VAL A 11 46.62 11.19 -12.10
C VAL A 11 45.13 11.50 -12.18
N CYS A 12 44.38 10.61 -12.85
CA CYS A 12 42.89 10.64 -12.81
C CYS A 12 42.41 10.08 -11.45
N GLY A 13 42.09 10.96 -10.50
CA GLY A 13 41.41 10.61 -9.29
C GLY A 13 39.97 10.24 -9.55
N LEU A 14 39.58 8.96 -9.44
CA LEU A 14 38.19 8.53 -9.39
C LEU A 14 37.58 9.00 -8.07
N LEU A 15 36.77 10.06 -8.13
CA LEU A 15 35.85 10.40 -7.04
C LEU A 15 34.68 9.40 -7.08
N ALA A 16 34.75 8.36 -6.25
CA ALA A 16 33.60 7.51 -5.98
C ALA A 16 32.57 8.31 -5.18
N GLY A 17 31.63 8.93 -5.90
CA GLY A 17 30.48 9.57 -5.28
C GLY A 17 29.59 8.50 -4.66
N THR A 18 29.60 8.36 -3.35
CA THR A 18 28.62 7.57 -2.61
C THR A 18 27.28 8.33 -2.69
N THR A 19 26.41 7.90 -3.59
CA THR A 19 25.02 8.32 -3.57
C THR A 19 24.37 7.71 -2.32
N ALA A 20 24.18 8.53 -1.29
CA ALA A 20 23.36 8.17 -0.16
C ALA A 20 21.93 7.93 -0.70
N VAL A 21 21.50 6.68 -0.77
CA VAL A 21 20.10 6.33 -1.01
C VAL A 21 19.35 6.71 0.26
N TRP A 22 18.78 7.89 0.28
CA TRP A 22 17.88 8.30 1.34
C TRP A 22 16.65 7.39 1.24
N ALA A 23 16.33 6.70 2.34
CA ALA A 23 15.06 5.99 2.42
C ALA A 23 13.94 7.02 2.23
N ALA A 24 13.07 6.79 1.25
CA ALA A 24 11.94 7.67 1.04
C ALA A 24 11.05 7.66 2.30
N SER A 25 10.49 8.79 2.64
CA SER A 25 9.59 8.95 3.77
C SER A 25 8.34 9.69 3.33
N VAL A 26 7.25 9.49 4.04
CA VAL A 26 6.00 10.21 3.78
C VAL A 26 6.20 11.69 4.09
N SER A 27 5.74 12.58 3.20
CA SER A 27 5.94 14.01 3.40
C SER A 27 5.27 14.50 4.70
N PRO A 28 5.90 15.45 5.43
CA PRO A 28 5.32 16.00 6.66
C PRO A 28 3.92 16.61 6.46
N ASP A 29 3.66 17.21 5.30
CA ASP A 29 2.36 17.79 4.97
C ASP A 29 1.28 16.71 4.80
N LEU A 30 1.61 15.59 4.16
CA LEU A 30 0.70 14.45 4.06
C LEU A 30 0.39 13.87 5.45
N VAL A 31 1.40 13.67 6.30
CA VAL A 31 1.22 13.21 7.68
C VAL A 31 0.33 14.18 8.47
N LYS A 32 0.56 15.49 8.32
CA LYS A 32 -0.27 16.52 8.96
C LYS A 32 -1.73 16.44 8.49
N GLY A 33 -1.95 16.26 7.19
CA GLY A 33 -3.28 16.09 6.61
C GLY A 33 -3.99 14.83 7.14
N LEU A 34 -3.32 13.68 7.10
CA LEU A 34 -3.85 12.41 7.59
C LEU A 34 -4.23 12.46 9.09
N ARG A 35 -3.46 13.18 9.91
CA ARG A 35 -3.83 13.41 11.34
C ARG A 35 -5.17 14.14 11.52
N GLN A 36 -5.56 14.95 10.56
CA GLN A 36 -6.84 15.65 10.56
C GLN A 36 -7.98 14.77 10.07
N GLY A 37 -7.65 13.67 9.37
CA GLY A 37 -8.60 12.78 8.74
C GLY A 37 -9.18 13.30 7.42
N GLY A 38 -10.11 12.54 6.86
CA GLY A 38 -10.79 12.89 5.63
C GLY A 38 -10.08 12.37 4.36
N TYR A 39 -9.23 11.35 4.50
CA TYR A 39 -8.60 10.66 3.37
C TYR A 39 -9.10 9.22 3.25
N VAL A 40 -9.04 8.70 2.04
CA VAL A 40 -9.30 7.29 1.76
C VAL A 40 -8.02 6.63 1.26
N LEU A 41 -7.56 5.61 1.98
CA LEU A 41 -6.35 4.87 1.71
C LEU A 41 -6.71 3.54 1.06
N VAL A 42 -6.28 3.34 -0.19
CA VAL A 42 -6.49 2.08 -0.93
C VAL A 42 -5.17 1.35 -1.01
N MET A 43 -5.07 0.23 -0.31
CA MET A 43 -3.85 -0.52 -0.12
C MET A 43 -3.93 -1.88 -0.81
N ARG A 44 -2.91 -2.27 -1.55
CA ARG A 44 -2.66 -3.66 -1.88
C ARG A 44 -2.21 -4.38 -0.61
N HIS A 45 -2.73 -5.60 -0.36
CA HIS A 45 -2.28 -6.40 0.79
C HIS A 45 -0.74 -6.49 0.85
N ALA A 46 -0.18 -6.70 2.04
CA ALA A 46 1.26 -6.84 2.26
C ALA A 46 1.84 -8.05 1.50
N SER A 47 3.18 -8.16 1.46
CA SER A 47 3.90 -9.16 0.67
C SER A 47 3.40 -10.58 0.92
N SER A 48 3.16 -11.29 -0.18
CA SER A 48 2.62 -12.66 -0.18
C SER A 48 3.19 -13.39 -1.40
N PRO A 49 3.80 -14.57 -1.25
CA PRO A 49 4.37 -15.28 -2.37
C PRO A 49 3.28 -15.64 -3.40
N PRO A 50 3.59 -15.72 -4.69
CA PRO A 50 2.63 -16.03 -5.74
C PRO A 50 2.28 -17.53 -5.78
N ILE A 51 2.15 -18.15 -4.60
CA ILE A 51 1.79 -19.56 -4.46
C ILE A 51 0.27 -19.66 -4.49
N PRO A 52 -0.31 -20.45 -5.40
CA PRO A 52 -1.76 -20.67 -5.42
C PRO A 52 -2.25 -21.20 -4.08
N PRO A 53 -3.45 -20.83 -3.64
CA PRO A 53 -4.04 -21.43 -2.46
C PRO A 53 -4.34 -22.91 -2.71
N VAL A 54 -4.33 -23.71 -1.66
CA VAL A 54 -4.71 -25.14 -1.72
C VAL A 54 -6.17 -25.30 -2.13
N ARG A 55 -7.02 -24.34 -1.76
CA ARG A 55 -8.42 -24.25 -2.20
C ARG A 55 -8.65 -23.07 -3.12
N SER A 56 -9.55 -23.23 -4.06
CA SER A 56 -9.95 -22.20 -5.02
C SER A 56 -10.90 -21.13 -4.43
N ALA A 57 -11.33 -21.28 -3.18
CA ALA A 57 -12.22 -20.33 -2.51
C ALA A 57 -11.67 -19.94 -1.13
N ALA A 58 -11.88 -18.70 -0.75
CA ALA A 58 -11.61 -18.26 0.61
C ALA A 58 -12.48 -19.05 1.60
N ASP A 59 -11.85 -19.56 2.63
CA ASP A 59 -12.49 -20.42 3.64
C ASP A 59 -12.19 -19.84 5.02
N PRO A 60 -13.12 -19.06 5.62
CA PRO A 60 -12.92 -18.44 6.93
C PRO A 60 -12.75 -19.49 8.05
N GLU A 61 -13.25 -20.72 7.86
CA GLU A 61 -13.10 -21.80 8.83
C GLU A 61 -11.73 -22.51 8.72
N ASN A 62 -11.04 -22.35 7.59
CA ASN A 62 -9.75 -22.98 7.36
C ASN A 62 -8.78 -22.10 6.58
N THR A 63 -8.42 -21.00 7.16
CA THR A 63 -7.52 -19.98 6.56
C THR A 63 -6.12 -20.51 6.26
N GLY A 64 -5.69 -21.62 6.88
CA GLY A 64 -4.42 -22.28 6.58
C GLY A 64 -4.32 -22.84 5.16
N LEU A 65 -5.44 -23.03 4.47
CA LEU A 65 -5.49 -23.48 3.07
C LEU A 65 -5.42 -22.30 2.08
N GLU A 66 -5.53 -21.08 2.53
CA GLU A 66 -5.42 -19.89 1.71
C GLU A 66 -3.96 -19.45 1.53
N ARG A 67 -3.74 -18.59 0.53
CA ARG A 67 -2.45 -17.92 0.32
C ARG A 67 -2.12 -17.01 1.50
N GLN A 68 -0.99 -17.25 2.14
CA GLN A 68 -0.51 -16.56 3.33
C GLN A 68 0.33 -15.32 2.98
N LEU A 69 0.52 -14.42 3.95
CA LEU A 69 1.62 -13.45 3.90
C LEU A 69 2.96 -14.17 4.10
N ASP A 70 4.00 -13.69 3.44
CA ASP A 70 5.37 -14.10 3.75
C ASP A 70 5.91 -13.36 5.00
N GLU A 71 7.12 -13.68 5.42
CA GLU A 71 7.74 -13.05 6.58
C GLU A 71 7.93 -11.53 6.39
N LYS A 72 8.29 -11.12 5.18
CA LYS A 72 8.42 -9.69 4.82
C LYS A 72 7.08 -8.98 4.96
N GLY A 73 6.00 -9.59 4.44
CA GLY A 73 4.66 -9.04 4.53
C GLY A 73 4.18 -8.88 5.96
N ARG A 74 4.38 -9.89 6.80
CA ARG A 74 4.02 -9.81 8.23
C ARG A 74 4.76 -8.69 8.93
N LYS A 75 6.11 -8.65 8.82
CA LYS A 75 6.94 -7.62 9.46
C LYS A 75 6.60 -6.20 8.98
N SER A 76 6.36 -6.03 7.68
CA SER A 76 6.02 -4.71 7.13
C SER A 76 4.62 -4.24 7.54
N ALA A 77 3.63 -5.13 7.63
CA ALA A 77 2.30 -4.80 8.14
C ALA A 77 2.35 -4.33 9.62
N GLU A 78 3.07 -5.06 10.48
CA GLU A 78 3.29 -4.66 11.86
C GLU A 78 4.02 -3.31 11.98
N ALA A 79 5.06 -3.10 11.18
CA ALA A 79 5.82 -1.84 11.19
C ALA A 79 4.95 -0.66 10.75
N MET A 80 4.12 -0.83 9.71
CA MET A 80 3.15 0.17 9.27
C MET A 80 2.16 0.51 10.39
N GLY A 81 1.61 -0.50 11.08
CA GLY A 81 0.67 -0.27 12.19
C GLY A 81 1.30 0.52 13.34
N ARG A 82 2.54 0.19 13.71
CA ARG A 82 3.30 0.98 14.70
C ARG A 82 3.51 2.42 14.23
N ALA A 83 3.84 2.61 12.95
CA ALA A 83 4.02 3.93 12.37
C ALA A 83 2.73 4.77 12.42
N PHE A 84 1.59 4.22 12.00
CA PHE A 84 0.29 4.92 12.09
C PHE A 84 -0.03 5.36 13.52
N LYS A 85 0.22 4.49 14.50
CA LYS A 85 0.04 4.82 15.92
C LYS A 85 0.97 5.96 16.36
N SER A 86 2.27 5.88 16.04
CA SER A 86 3.26 6.90 16.40
C SER A 86 2.98 8.23 15.71
N LEU A 87 2.60 8.20 14.43
CA LEU A 87 2.21 9.36 13.64
C LEU A 87 0.82 9.89 14.01
N ARG A 88 0.05 9.21 14.86
CA ARG A 88 -1.32 9.56 15.25
C ARG A 88 -2.27 9.71 14.06
N ILE A 89 -2.17 8.81 13.07
CA ILE A 89 -3.07 8.76 11.92
C ILE A 89 -4.35 8.01 12.33
N PRO A 90 -5.52 8.67 12.31
CA PRO A 90 -6.76 8.14 12.91
C PRO A 90 -7.56 7.29 11.90
N VAL A 91 -7.26 6.01 11.77
CA VAL A 91 -8.05 5.09 10.94
C VAL A 91 -9.43 4.88 11.57
N GLY A 92 -10.49 5.10 10.79
CA GLY A 92 -11.89 4.91 11.18
C GLY A 92 -12.49 3.65 10.57
N GLU A 93 -13.19 3.78 9.44
CA GLU A 93 -13.73 2.62 8.74
C GLU A 93 -12.63 1.83 8.03
N ILE A 94 -12.74 0.50 8.09
CA ILE A 94 -11.81 -0.41 7.45
C ILE A 94 -12.60 -1.40 6.60
N PHE A 95 -12.26 -1.47 5.34
CA PHE A 95 -12.82 -2.44 4.39
C PHE A 95 -11.74 -3.41 3.92
N SER A 96 -12.07 -4.68 3.78
CA SER A 96 -11.13 -5.70 3.34
C SER A 96 -11.74 -6.64 2.31
N SER A 97 -10.89 -7.10 1.40
CA SER A 97 -11.12 -8.37 0.74
C SER A 97 -11.36 -9.47 1.77
N PRO A 98 -12.28 -10.40 1.54
CA PRO A 98 -12.48 -11.56 2.41
C PRO A 98 -11.30 -12.55 2.43
N THR A 99 -10.30 -12.42 1.53
CA THR A 99 -9.13 -13.30 1.52
C THR A 99 -8.29 -13.15 2.78
N TYR A 100 -7.71 -14.26 3.24
CA TYR A 100 -6.93 -14.30 4.47
C TYR A 100 -5.77 -13.29 4.46
N ARG A 101 -4.96 -13.23 3.39
CA ARG A 101 -3.82 -12.29 3.29
C ARG A 101 -4.19 -10.82 3.42
N ALA A 102 -5.38 -10.41 2.97
CA ALA A 102 -5.85 -9.03 3.12
C ALA A 102 -6.27 -8.75 4.57
N GLN A 103 -7.01 -9.66 5.18
CA GLN A 103 -7.42 -9.58 6.58
C GLN A 103 -6.22 -9.64 7.52
N GLU A 104 -5.25 -10.53 7.26
CA GLU A 104 -4.03 -10.67 8.06
C GLU A 104 -3.16 -9.40 8.01
N THR A 105 -3.10 -8.72 6.86
CA THR A 105 -2.44 -7.41 6.75
C THR A 105 -3.01 -6.41 7.76
N ILE A 106 -4.34 -6.31 7.84
CA ILE A 106 -5.04 -5.39 8.76
C ILE A 106 -4.84 -5.81 10.22
N LYS A 107 -4.95 -7.11 10.50
CA LYS A 107 -4.80 -7.69 11.84
C LYS A 107 -3.41 -7.42 12.40
N LEU A 108 -2.36 -7.69 11.63
CA LEU A 108 -0.97 -7.48 12.05
C LEU A 108 -0.63 -6.00 12.21
N ALA A 109 -1.22 -5.13 11.40
CA ALA A 109 -1.10 -3.69 11.57
C ALA A 109 -1.87 -3.16 12.80
N GLY A 110 -2.76 -3.97 13.40
CA GLY A 110 -3.51 -3.58 14.59
C GLY A 110 -4.56 -2.49 14.35
N PHE A 111 -5.10 -2.42 13.13
CA PHE A 111 -6.11 -1.40 12.77
C PHE A 111 -7.51 -1.73 13.30
N GLY A 112 -7.78 -2.96 13.73
CA GLY A 112 -9.10 -3.40 14.20
C GLY A 112 -9.78 -4.36 13.23
N LEU A 113 -11.09 -4.54 13.41
CA LEU A 113 -11.88 -5.48 12.61
C LEU A 113 -12.38 -4.81 11.31
N PRO A 114 -12.08 -5.38 10.13
CA PRO A 114 -12.59 -4.85 8.88
C PRO A 114 -14.02 -5.30 8.58
N LYS A 115 -14.75 -4.48 7.81
CA LYS A 115 -15.94 -4.88 7.09
C LYS A 115 -15.50 -5.65 5.84
N LEU A 116 -15.88 -6.93 5.73
CA LEU A 116 -15.54 -7.76 4.58
C LEU A 116 -16.44 -7.42 3.40
N VAL A 117 -15.82 -7.17 2.25
CA VAL A 117 -16.50 -6.74 1.01
C VAL A 117 -16.15 -7.72 -0.10
N GLY A 118 -17.14 -8.49 -0.57
CA GLY A 118 -16.94 -9.50 -1.59
C GLY A 118 -16.39 -8.94 -2.91
N GLN A 119 -16.80 -7.71 -3.30
CA GLN A 119 -16.28 -7.01 -4.48
C GLN A 119 -14.75 -6.75 -4.42
N LEU A 120 -14.17 -6.71 -3.22
CA LEU A 120 -12.73 -6.56 -3.03
C LEU A 120 -11.96 -7.87 -3.14
N GLY A 121 -12.62 -9.00 -3.42
CA GLY A 121 -12.02 -10.31 -3.63
C GLY A 121 -11.00 -10.34 -4.78
N ASP A 122 -10.29 -11.44 -4.92
CA ASP A 122 -9.15 -11.57 -5.85
C ASP A 122 -9.54 -12.00 -7.28
N GLN A 123 -10.78 -11.74 -7.69
CA GLN A 123 -11.28 -11.90 -9.06
C GLN A 123 -11.22 -13.32 -9.62
N GLY A 124 -11.40 -14.32 -8.78
CA GLY A 124 -11.47 -15.72 -9.17
C GLY A 124 -10.16 -16.49 -9.00
N HIS A 125 -9.16 -15.90 -8.33
CA HIS A 125 -7.94 -16.64 -7.96
C HIS A 125 -8.16 -17.54 -6.74
N SER A 126 -8.83 -17.03 -5.68
CA SER A 126 -9.23 -17.81 -4.51
C SER A 126 -10.68 -17.59 -4.09
N MET A 127 -11.40 -16.71 -4.77
CA MET A 127 -12.81 -16.43 -4.52
C MET A 127 -13.61 -16.45 -5.81
N ALA A 128 -14.84 -16.96 -5.77
CA ALA A 128 -15.77 -16.87 -6.90
C ALA A 128 -15.99 -15.39 -7.27
N ARG A 129 -16.11 -15.11 -8.57
CA ARG A 129 -16.52 -13.80 -9.05
C ARG A 129 -17.96 -13.52 -8.64
N LEU A 130 -18.19 -12.34 -8.07
CA LEU A 130 -19.54 -11.92 -7.72
C LEU A 130 -20.27 -11.32 -8.94
N ASN A 131 -21.57 -11.57 -9.01
CA ASN A 131 -22.46 -10.85 -9.93
C ASN A 131 -22.71 -9.44 -9.39
N GLY A 132 -22.81 -8.44 -10.29
CA GLY A 132 -23.10 -7.07 -9.92
C GLY A 132 -21.95 -6.09 -10.19
N PRO A 133 -21.96 -4.88 -9.59
CA PRO A 133 -20.90 -3.91 -9.77
C PRO A 133 -19.53 -4.50 -9.44
N GLY A 134 -18.62 -4.43 -10.40
CA GLY A 134 -17.27 -4.94 -10.22
C GLY A 134 -16.47 -4.13 -9.20
N PRO A 135 -15.28 -4.62 -8.81
CA PRO A 135 -14.41 -3.98 -7.83
C PRO A 135 -14.04 -2.55 -8.22
N ALA A 136 -13.86 -2.29 -9.51
CA ALA A 136 -13.51 -0.95 -10.00
C ALA A 136 -14.60 0.08 -9.69
N ALA A 137 -15.87 -0.26 -9.93
CA ALA A 137 -16.98 0.63 -9.63
C ALA A 137 -17.11 0.86 -8.12
N TRP A 138 -17.00 -0.20 -7.32
CA TRP A 138 -17.03 -0.10 -5.87
C TRP A 138 -15.91 0.79 -5.31
N LEU A 139 -14.67 0.58 -5.77
CA LEU A 139 -13.52 1.38 -5.34
C LEU A 139 -13.67 2.86 -5.73
N LYS A 140 -14.07 3.16 -6.97
CA LYS A 140 -14.28 4.55 -7.42
C LYS A 140 -15.34 5.27 -6.60
N THR A 141 -16.44 4.59 -6.29
CA THR A 141 -17.49 5.15 -5.41
C THR A 141 -16.94 5.37 -4.00
N LYS A 142 -16.26 4.38 -3.43
CA LYS A 142 -15.80 4.45 -2.03
C LYS A 142 -14.72 5.50 -1.81
N VAL A 143 -13.80 5.72 -2.77
CA VAL A 143 -12.77 6.77 -2.62
C VAL A 143 -13.34 8.19 -2.71
N ALA A 144 -14.52 8.34 -3.32
CA ALA A 144 -15.21 9.63 -3.42
C ALA A 144 -16.11 9.94 -2.20
N GLU A 145 -16.34 8.97 -1.33
CA GLU A 145 -17.10 9.17 -0.09
C GLU A 145 -16.24 9.86 0.98
N MET A 146 -16.80 10.86 1.65
CA MET A 146 -16.15 11.51 2.78
C MET A 146 -16.05 10.55 3.97
N PRO A 147 -14.86 10.31 4.52
CA PRO A 147 -14.73 9.57 5.78
C PRO A 147 -15.45 10.27 6.93
N ALA A 148 -15.72 9.54 8.01
CA ALA A 148 -16.24 10.14 9.24
C ALA A 148 -15.32 11.26 9.72
N ALA A 149 -15.89 12.30 10.31
CA ALA A 149 -15.14 13.48 10.75
C ALA A 149 -13.94 13.10 11.65
N GLY A 150 -12.77 13.61 11.31
CA GLY A 150 -11.54 13.36 12.04
C GLY A 150 -11.00 11.93 11.88
N ARG A 151 -11.42 11.20 10.87
CA ARG A 151 -10.97 9.82 10.58
C ARG A 151 -10.61 9.66 9.11
N ASP A 152 -9.76 8.68 8.82
CA ASP A 152 -9.45 8.20 7.50
C ASP A 152 -10.11 6.83 7.26
N THR A 153 -10.44 6.52 6.01
CA THR A 153 -10.94 5.19 5.62
C THR A 153 -9.77 4.37 5.06
N LEU A 154 -9.65 3.11 5.49
CA LEU A 154 -8.68 2.16 4.94
C LEU A 154 -9.38 1.07 4.15
N ILE A 155 -8.87 0.76 2.97
CA ILE A 155 -9.37 -0.31 2.09
C ILE A 155 -8.19 -1.21 1.72
N VAL A 156 -8.26 -2.50 2.06
CA VAL A 156 -7.21 -3.47 1.69
C VAL A 156 -7.75 -4.48 0.67
N THR A 157 -7.11 -4.53 -0.48
CA THR A 157 -7.53 -5.36 -1.61
C THR A 157 -6.35 -5.88 -2.43
N HIS A 158 -6.53 -6.16 -3.71
CA HIS A 158 -5.59 -6.81 -4.62
C HIS A 158 -5.23 -5.92 -5.81
N MET A 159 -4.02 -6.12 -6.35
CA MET A 159 -3.53 -5.39 -7.52
C MET A 159 -4.53 -5.35 -8.68
N PRO A 160 -5.17 -6.47 -9.12
CA PRO A 160 -6.12 -6.42 -10.23
C PRO A 160 -7.31 -5.46 -10.00
N ASN A 161 -7.80 -5.37 -8.76
CA ASN A 161 -8.91 -4.49 -8.40
C ASN A 161 -8.50 -3.01 -8.45
N ILE A 162 -7.30 -2.71 -7.92
CA ILE A 162 -6.76 -1.36 -7.90
C ILE A 162 -6.45 -0.91 -9.33
N ALA A 163 -5.82 -1.77 -10.14
CA ALA A 163 -5.54 -1.48 -11.55
C ALA A 163 -6.80 -1.25 -12.38
N ALA A 164 -7.85 -2.06 -12.16
CA ALA A 164 -9.14 -1.88 -12.85
C ALA A 164 -9.84 -0.56 -12.47
N ALA A 165 -9.63 -0.07 -11.24
CA ALA A 165 -10.24 1.18 -10.79
C ALA A 165 -9.42 2.41 -11.21
N PHE A 166 -8.10 2.35 -11.08
CA PHE A 166 -7.22 3.53 -11.11
C PHE A 166 -6.09 3.43 -12.14
N ALA A 167 -6.14 2.44 -13.04
CA ALA A 167 -5.25 2.29 -14.21
C ALA A 167 -3.81 2.86 -14.02
N ASN A 168 -3.58 4.09 -14.52
CA ASN A 168 -2.26 4.74 -14.49
C ASN A 168 -1.72 4.97 -13.06
N ASP A 169 -2.60 5.27 -12.11
CA ASP A 169 -2.22 5.48 -10.71
C ASP A 169 -1.72 4.19 -10.05
N ALA A 170 -2.19 3.03 -10.55
CA ALA A 170 -1.81 1.71 -10.07
C ALA A 170 -0.58 1.14 -10.79
N GLU A 171 -0.02 1.83 -11.79
CA GLU A 171 1.15 1.34 -12.50
C GLU A 171 2.34 1.14 -11.56
N GLY A 172 2.95 -0.04 -11.62
CA GLY A 172 4.10 -0.42 -10.79
C GLY A 172 3.79 -0.58 -9.29
N LEU A 173 2.51 -0.60 -8.87
CA LEU A 173 2.10 -0.71 -7.46
C LEU A 173 2.67 -1.98 -6.81
N GLN A 174 3.45 -1.80 -5.77
CA GLN A 174 4.11 -2.87 -5.04
C GLN A 174 3.21 -3.50 -3.98
N ASP A 175 3.64 -4.66 -3.42
CA ASP A 175 2.97 -5.27 -2.26
C ASP A 175 2.96 -4.31 -1.07
N GLY A 176 1.79 -4.10 -0.48
CA GLY A 176 1.60 -3.21 0.65
C GLY A 176 1.61 -1.71 0.31
N GLU A 177 1.80 -1.34 -0.95
CA GLU A 177 1.74 0.06 -1.35
C GLU A 177 0.31 0.61 -1.29
N THR A 178 0.20 1.87 -0.89
CA THR A 178 -1.06 2.57 -0.61
C THR A 178 -1.24 3.76 -1.52
N LEU A 179 -2.35 3.82 -2.23
CA LEU A 179 -2.84 5.03 -2.90
C LEU A 179 -3.65 5.85 -1.89
N VAL A 180 -3.28 7.11 -1.69
CA VAL A 180 -3.96 8.03 -0.76
C VAL A 180 -4.81 9.00 -1.55
N PHE A 181 -6.12 8.95 -1.35
CA PHE A 181 -7.10 9.80 -2.02
C PHE A 181 -7.65 10.87 -1.07
N LYS A 182 -7.91 12.06 -1.62
CA LYS A 182 -8.63 13.13 -0.94
C LYS A 182 -9.97 13.33 -1.64
N PRO A 183 -11.11 12.92 -1.06
CA PRO A 183 -12.44 13.24 -1.56
C PRO A 183 -12.74 14.73 -1.40
N ASP A 184 -13.53 15.27 -2.35
CA ASP A 184 -13.90 16.69 -2.39
C ASP A 184 -15.28 17.01 -1.78
N GLY A 185 -16.00 15.97 -1.35
CA GLY A 185 -17.38 16.10 -0.84
C GLY A 185 -18.43 16.27 -1.93
N HIS A 186 -18.05 16.26 -3.22
CA HIS A 186 -18.92 16.44 -4.38
C HIS A 186 -18.97 15.19 -5.27
N GLY A 187 -18.51 14.06 -4.77
CA GLY A 187 -18.51 12.79 -5.48
C GLY A 187 -17.25 12.51 -6.31
N HIS A 188 -16.18 13.29 -6.12
CA HIS A 188 -14.88 13.05 -6.74
C HIS A 188 -13.79 12.89 -5.68
N ALA A 189 -12.66 12.30 -6.08
CA ALA A 189 -11.48 12.20 -5.25
C ALA A 189 -10.22 12.41 -6.09
N THR A 190 -9.22 13.05 -5.49
CA THR A 190 -7.90 13.26 -6.11
C THR A 190 -6.88 12.33 -5.46
N LEU A 191 -6.07 11.64 -6.25
CA LEU A 191 -4.89 10.94 -5.74
C LEU A 191 -3.86 11.98 -5.30
N VAL A 192 -3.49 11.95 -4.02
CA VAL A 192 -2.54 12.92 -3.43
C VAL A 192 -1.18 12.31 -3.11
N ALA A 193 -1.12 10.98 -2.97
CA ALA A 193 0.14 10.27 -2.75
C ALA A 193 0.05 8.80 -3.12
N LYS A 194 1.22 8.23 -3.39
CA LYS A 194 1.45 6.79 -3.55
C LYS A 194 2.58 6.43 -2.58
N VAL A 195 2.29 5.60 -1.59
CA VAL A 195 3.15 5.38 -0.43
C VAL A 195 3.51 3.90 -0.30
N PRO A 196 4.77 3.52 -0.54
CA PRO A 196 5.29 2.19 -0.23
C PRO A 196 5.15 1.86 1.26
N ILE A 197 4.87 0.59 1.58
CA ILE A 197 4.58 0.19 2.97
C ILE A 197 5.72 0.51 3.95
N GLN A 198 6.98 0.41 3.51
CA GLN A 198 8.16 0.72 4.33
C GLN A 198 8.29 2.22 4.66
N ASP A 199 7.77 3.09 3.81
CA ASP A 199 7.94 4.54 3.97
C ASP A 199 7.13 5.08 5.15
N TRP A 200 6.06 4.38 5.55
CA TRP A 200 5.36 4.70 6.79
C TRP A 200 6.28 4.59 8.02
N ALA A 201 7.05 3.49 8.11
CA ALA A 201 7.98 3.28 9.22
C ALA A 201 9.14 4.29 9.20
N ASN A 202 9.63 4.65 8.01
CA ASN A 202 10.70 5.63 7.82
C ASN A 202 10.28 7.07 8.18
N SER A 203 8.99 7.32 8.34
CA SER A 203 8.42 8.65 8.64
C SER A 203 8.22 8.88 10.14
N VAL A 204 8.51 7.90 10.96
CA VAL A 204 8.48 8.04 12.43
C VAL A 204 9.78 8.71 12.88
N PRO A 205 9.72 9.83 13.62
CA PRO A 205 10.91 10.53 14.12
C PRO A 205 11.77 9.67 15.05
#